data_c7a18cb024ea354c1cb53847d58b9d3e
#
_entry.id   c7a18cb024ea354c1cb53847d58b9d3e
#
_cell.length_a   1.000
_cell.length_b   1.000
_cell.length_c   1.000
_cell.angle_alpha   90.00
_cell.angle_beta   90.00
_cell.angle_gamma   90.00
#
_symmetry.space_group_name_H-M   'P 1'
#
loop_
_entity.id
_entity.type
_entity.pdbx_description
1 polymer ?
#
loop_
_entity_poly.entity_id
_entity_poly.type
_entity_poly.pdbx_seq_one_letter_code
_entity_poly.pdbx_strand_id
1 'polypeptide(L)'
;MASDLTIESAMTAFFEYQMRNMYTAIPAKIMQVRNAEQCKVDVKPLIDMVFSNLETLEWATIPNVPVMYPSSSTSAITFPVKAGDVVLLVFSQSGLDVFKSGDGTPQPPSDYRTFNMRDAIAIPGLFPFGLAINQQSKRTLTHSTDDVVVAHNLGTPEECEIRLKPTGKVEINGNQIDISSSTQIDGNLINTGSVTVGVGATGSFTTPLGQIVTVTDGIITNII
;
A
#
# COMPACT_ATOMS: atom_id res chain seq x y z
N MET A 1 7.27 33.04 43.32
CA MET A 1 6.02 33.79 43.19
C MET A 1 4.92 32.78 42.98
N ALA A 2 4.00 32.62 43.93
CA ALA A 2 2.81 31.81 43.72
C ALA A 2 1.95 32.57 42.69
N SER A 3 1.70 32.02 41.53
CA SER A 3 0.76 32.59 40.58
C SER A 3 -0.62 32.50 41.20
N ASP A 4 -1.31 33.65 41.34
CA ASP A 4 -2.70 33.69 41.78
C ASP A 4 -3.51 32.79 40.82
N LEU A 5 -4.02 31.68 41.35
CA LEU A 5 -4.90 30.76 40.62
C LEU A 5 -6.26 31.49 40.45
N THR A 6 -6.40 32.18 39.35
CA THR A 6 -7.69 32.75 38.95
C THR A 6 -8.57 31.63 38.33
N ILE A 7 -9.88 31.79 38.38
CA ILE A 7 -10.82 30.86 37.71
C ILE A 7 -10.47 30.73 36.23
N GLU A 8 -10.07 31.82 35.58
CA GLU A 8 -9.65 31.83 34.18
C GLU A 8 -8.41 30.97 33.95
N SER A 9 -7.37 31.09 34.78
CA SER A 9 -6.16 30.27 34.67
C SER A 9 -6.44 28.78 34.94
N ALA A 10 -7.33 28.47 35.87
CA ALA A 10 -7.75 27.10 36.14
C ALA A 10 -8.55 26.49 34.96
N MET A 11 -9.47 27.25 34.37
CA MET A 11 -10.21 26.81 33.17
C MET A 11 -9.29 26.64 31.98
N THR A 12 -8.38 27.53 31.72
CA THR A 12 -7.39 27.42 30.64
C THR A 12 -6.54 26.16 30.81
N ALA A 13 -6.00 25.92 31.99
CA ALA A 13 -5.24 24.72 32.30
C ALA A 13 -6.05 23.41 32.11
N PHE A 14 -7.33 23.46 32.50
CA PHE A 14 -8.24 22.31 32.27
C PHE A 14 -8.47 22.05 30.77
N PHE A 15 -8.75 23.08 29.97
CA PHE A 15 -8.90 22.95 28.53
C PHE A 15 -7.63 22.42 27.87
N GLU A 16 -6.47 22.97 28.19
CA GLU A 16 -5.18 22.49 27.70
C GLU A 16 -4.94 21.03 28.05
N TYR A 17 -5.27 20.61 29.27
CA TYR A 17 -5.17 19.21 29.67
C TYR A 17 -6.09 18.31 28.85
N GLN A 18 -7.35 18.69 28.63
CA GLN A 18 -8.29 17.92 27.82
C GLN A 18 -7.82 17.84 26.37
N MET A 19 -7.35 18.93 25.79
CA MET A 19 -6.83 18.95 24.41
C MET A 19 -5.60 18.05 24.23
N ARG A 20 -4.70 18.00 25.20
CA ARG A 20 -3.52 17.12 25.18
C ARG A 20 -3.87 15.64 25.25
N ASN A 21 -5.00 15.29 25.84
CA ASN A 21 -5.49 13.92 25.97
C ASN A 21 -6.43 13.51 24.80
N MET A 22 -6.68 14.40 23.87
CA MET A 22 -7.50 14.12 22.67
C MET A 22 -6.58 13.68 21.52
N TYR A 23 -6.54 12.39 21.24
CA TYR A 23 -5.75 11.84 20.15
C TYR A 23 -6.52 11.96 18.83
N THR A 24 -5.91 12.59 17.83
CA THR A 24 -6.51 12.79 16.49
C THR A 24 -5.78 12.02 15.41
N ALA A 25 -4.53 12.38 15.14
CA ALA A 25 -3.67 11.67 14.21
C ALA A 25 -2.19 11.87 14.56
N ILE A 26 -1.37 10.84 14.31
CA ILE A 26 0.07 10.88 14.57
C ILE A 26 0.81 9.90 13.64
N PRO A 27 2.00 10.25 13.11
CA PRO A 27 2.86 9.28 12.42
C PRO A 27 3.31 8.17 13.36
N ALA A 28 3.33 6.94 12.85
CA ALA A 28 3.76 5.77 13.62
C ALA A 28 4.53 4.79 12.74
N LYS A 29 5.24 3.88 13.39
CA LYS A 29 5.94 2.78 12.74
C LYS A 29 5.29 1.45 13.09
N ILE A 30 5.15 0.57 12.12
CA ILE A 30 4.74 -0.82 12.34
C ILE A 30 5.90 -1.54 13.04
N MET A 31 5.63 -2.06 14.23
CA MET A 31 6.59 -2.84 14.99
C MET A 31 6.49 -4.33 14.66
N GLN A 32 5.28 -4.81 14.41
CA GLN A 32 5.00 -6.21 14.10
C GLN A 32 3.69 -6.35 13.33
N VAL A 33 3.67 -7.25 12.35
CA VAL A 33 2.44 -7.73 11.71
C VAL A 33 1.91 -8.91 12.55
N ARG A 34 0.78 -8.73 13.23
CA ARG A 34 0.17 -9.77 14.07
C ARG A 34 -0.56 -10.83 13.27
N ASN A 35 -1.34 -10.36 12.31
CA ASN A 35 -2.10 -11.21 11.41
C ASN A 35 -2.35 -10.46 10.10
N ALA A 36 -1.70 -10.91 9.03
CA ALA A 36 -1.79 -10.28 7.72
C ALA A 36 -3.18 -10.45 7.09
N GLU A 37 -3.83 -11.62 7.28
CA GLU A 37 -5.17 -11.90 6.74
C GLU A 37 -6.25 -11.03 7.40
N GLN A 38 -6.09 -10.68 8.67
CA GLN A 38 -6.97 -9.78 9.41
C GLN A 38 -6.54 -8.32 9.32
N CYS A 39 -5.51 -7.98 8.52
CA CYS A 39 -4.94 -6.64 8.43
C CYS A 39 -4.60 -6.04 9.80
N LYS A 40 -3.96 -6.82 10.68
CA LYS A 40 -3.72 -6.48 12.08
C LYS A 40 -2.24 -6.30 12.37
N VAL A 41 -1.88 -5.13 12.91
CA VAL A 41 -0.49 -4.76 13.23
C VAL A 41 -0.35 -4.21 14.65
N ASP A 42 0.88 -4.22 15.17
CA ASP A 42 1.27 -3.44 16.35
C ASP A 42 2.08 -2.24 15.88
N VAL A 43 1.80 -1.07 16.43
CA VAL A 43 2.42 0.19 15.99
C VAL A 43 3.00 0.96 17.17
N LYS A 44 4.03 1.77 16.91
CA LYS A 44 4.60 2.72 17.88
C LYS A 44 4.59 4.11 17.26
N PRO A 45 3.98 5.13 17.92
CA PRO A 45 4.06 6.51 17.47
C PRO A 45 5.53 6.98 17.35
N LEU A 46 5.78 7.88 16.38
CA LEU A 46 7.13 8.37 16.05
C LEU A 46 7.40 9.78 16.59
N ILE A 47 6.41 10.44 17.17
CA ILE A 47 6.55 11.75 17.80
C ILE A 47 6.33 11.56 19.29
N ASP A 48 7.38 11.71 20.09
CA ASP A 48 7.32 11.50 21.54
C ASP A 48 6.45 12.56 22.26
N MET A 49 5.95 12.19 23.41
CA MET A 49 5.28 13.13 24.30
C MET A 49 6.32 14.08 24.94
N VAL A 50 6.01 15.36 24.92
CA VAL A 50 6.84 16.39 25.58
C VAL A 50 6.07 16.97 26.75
N PHE A 51 6.64 16.92 27.94
CA PHE A 51 6.10 17.54 29.14
C PHE A 51 6.53 19.00 29.27
N SER A 52 5.86 19.77 30.16
CA SER A 52 6.15 21.18 30.37
C SER A 52 7.56 21.45 30.91
N ASN A 53 8.21 20.47 31.53
CA ASN A 53 9.63 20.51 31.95
C ASN A 53 10.62 20.14 30.84
N LEU A 54 10.16 19.97 29.58
CA LEU A 54 10.92 19.54 28.40
C LEU A 54 11.40 18.08 28.45
N GLU A 55 10.98 17.29 29.42
CA GLU A 55 11.21 15.85 29.39
C GLU A 55 10.37 15.21 28.29
N THR A 56 10.94 14.23 27.62
CA THR A 56 10.29 13.43 26.59
C THR A 56 9.98 12.04 27.11
N LEU A 57 8.81 11.53 26.75
CA LEU A 57 8.43 10.15 27.04
C LEU A 57 8.05 9.45 25.73
N GLU A 58 8.73 8.36 25.48
CA GLU A 58 8.41 7.47 24.36
C GLU A 58 7.04 6.80 24.57
N TRP A 59 6.33 6.64 23.48
CA TRP A 59 5.07 5.92 23.47
C TRP A 59 5.26 4.42 23.69
N ALA A 60 4.34 3.82 24.42
CA ALA A 60 4.19 2.38 24.40
C ALA A 60 3.68 1.90 23.02
N THR A 61 4.00 0.67 22.65
CA THR A 61 3.44 0.03 21.46
C THR A 61 1.94 -0.16 21.62
N ILE A 62 1.19 0.23 20.60
CA ILE A 62 -0.27 0.06 20.52
C ILE A 62 -0.52 -1.26 19.78
N PRO A 63 -1.07 -2.27 20.44
CA PRO A 63 -1.29 -3.57 19.83
C PRO A 63 -2.63 -3.63 19.07
N ASN A 64 -2.72 -4.58 18.12
CA ASN A 64 -3.96 -4.96 17.44
C ASN A 64 -4.64 -3.78 16.71
N VAL A 65 -3.85 -2.96 16.02
CA VAL A 65 -4.35 -1.86 15.22
C VAL A 65 -4.75 -2.38 13.84
N PRO A 66 -5.98 -2.11 13.35
CA PRO A 66 -6.39 -2.47 12.00
C PRO A 66 -5.69 -1.57 10.98
N VAL A 67 -5.28 -2.18 9.85
CA VAL A 67 -4.76 -1.45 8.69
C VAL A 67 -5.90 -1.18 7.73
N MET A 68 -6.05 0.08 7.31
CA MET A 68 -7.05 0.50 6.33
C MET A 68 -6.45 0.49 4.93
N TYR A 69 -7.10 -0.22 3.99
CA TYR A 69 -6.79 -0.19 2.57
C TYR A 69 -7.92 0.44 1.78
N PRO A 70 -7.62 1.04 0.61
CA PRO A 70 -8.67 1.47 -0.33
C PRO A 70 -9.47 0.24 -0.81
N SER A 71 -10.68 0.08 -0.31
CA SER A 71 -11.49 -1.10 -0.56
C SER A 71 -12.99 -0.82 -0.48
N SER A 72 -13.75 -1.73 -1.11
CA SER A 72 -15.20 -1.84 -0.97
C SER A 72 -15.57 -3.28 -0.56
N SER A 73 -16.84 -3.64 -0.58
CA SER A 73 -17.28 -5.01 -0.28
C SER A 73 -16.78 -6.06 -1.28
N THR A 74 -16.42 -5.66 -2.51
CA THR A 74 -16.07 -6.58 -3.60
C THR A 74 -14.76 -6.24 -4.30
N SER A 75 -14.12 -5.10 -3.97
CA SER A 75 -12.92 -4.62 -4.65
C SER A 75 -11.95 -4.00 -3.66
N ALA A 76 -10.65 -4.25 -3.84
CA ALA A 76 -9.62 -3.70 -2.97
C ALA A 76 -8.30 -3.47 -3.73
N ILE A 77 -7.53 -2.48 -3.27
CA ILE A 77 -6.11 -2.34 -3.58
C ILE A 77 -5.36 -2.66 -2.28
N THR A 78 -4.73 -3.83 -2.24
CA THR A 78 -3.98 -4.30 -1.07
C THR A 78 -2.51 -4.48 -1.41
N PHE A 79 -1.65 -4.28 -0.44
CA PHE A 79 -0.22 -4.53 -0.53
C PHE A 79 0.31 -5.01 0.82
N PRO A 80 1.37 -5.82 0.85
CA PRO A 80 1.94 -6.30 2.10
C PRO A 80 2.55 -5.15 2.90
N VAL A 81 2.15 -5.02 4.16
CA VAL A 81 2.82 -4.16 5.13
C VAL A 81 3.83 -4.98 5.94
N LYS A 82 4.93 -4.35 6.34
CA LYS A 82 6.04 -5.01 7.05
C LYS A 82 6.42 -4.22 8.31
N ALA A 83 7.08 -4.88 9.23
CA ALA A 83 7.74 -4.20 10.35
C ALA A 83 8.76 -3.18 9.79
N GLY A 84 8.73 -1.97 10.33
CA GLY A 84 9.51 -0.84 9.85
C GLY A 84 8.75 0.15 8.97
N ASP A 85 7.62 -0.24 8.39
CA ASP A 85 6.81 0.66 7.57
C ASP A 85 6.22 1.80 8.42
N VAL A 86 6.17 2.99 7.81
CA VAL A 86 5.57 4.17 8.44
C VAL A 86 4.12 4.30 8.01
N VAL A 87 3.26 4.60 8.97
CA VAL A 87 1.82 4.75 8.78
C VAL A 87 1.34 6.03 9.46
N LEU A 88 0.21 6.55 9.01
CA LEU A 88 -0.55 7.54 9.77
C LEU A 88 -1.54 6.80 10.66
N LEU A 89 -1.48 7.04 11.97
CA LEU A 89 -2.55 6.63 12.88
C LEU A 89 -3.61 7.71 12.91
N VAL A 90 -4.84 7.30 12.76
CA VAL A 90 -6.05 8.11 13.00
C VAL A 90 -6.81 7.46 14.14
N PHE A 91 -7.29 8.27 15.09
CA PHE A 91 -7.97 7.77 16.28
C PHE A 91 -9.47 7.99 16.15
N SER A 92 -10.23 6.96 16.48
CA SER A 92 -11.69 7.02 16.45
C SER A 92 -12.24 7.91 17.56
N GLN A 93 -13.34 8.58 17.28
CA GLN A 93 -14.08 9.34 18.29
C GLN A 93 -14.59 8.44 19.43
N SER A 94 -14.95 7.19 19.13
CA SER A 94 -15.49 6.23 20.11
C SER A 94 -14.69 4.94 20.12
N GLY A 95 -14.83 4.15 21.17
CA GLY A 95 -14.16 2.86 21.31
C GLY A 95 -14.44 1.91 20.13
N LEU A 96 -13.37 1.33 19.55
CA LEU A 96 -13.44 0.43 18.39
C LEU A 96 -13.52 -1.05 18.76
N ASP A 97 -13.54 -1.42 20.04
CA ASP A 97 -13.41 -2.84 20.44
C ASP A 97 -14.54 -3.71 19.89
N VAL A 98 -15.78 -3.21 19.96
CA VAL A 98 -16.96 -3.90 19.45
C VAL A 98 -16.91 -3.97 17.91
N PHE A 99 -16.54 -2.88 17.25
CA PHE A 99 -16.37 -2.87 15.80
C PHE A 99 -15.29 -3.86 15.32
N LYS A 100 -14.14 -3.91 16.00
CA LYS A 100 -13.01 -4.81 15.65
C LYS A 100 -13.35 -6.30 15.78
N SER A 101 -14.33 -6.65 16.61
CA SER A 101 -14.78 -8.04 16.86
C SER A 101 -16.13 -8.37 16.24
N GLY A 102 -16.81 -7.36 15.69
CA GLY A 102 -18.16 -7.47 15.13
C GLY A 102 -18.19 -7.78 13.63
N ASP A 103 -19.39 -7.75 13.09
CA ASP A 103 -19.73 -8.03 11.70
C ASP A 103 -20.07 -6.76 10.88
N GLY A 104 -19.82 -5.57 11.46
CA GLY A 104 -20.13 -4.27 10.84
C GLY A 104 -21.55 -3.77 11.09
N THR A 105 -22.38 -4.48 11.83
CA THR A 105 -23.71 -3.97 12.24
C THR A 105 -23.57 -2.87 13.30
N PRO A 106 -24.45 -1.84 13.32
CA PRO A 106 -24.41 -0.80 14.33
C PRO A 106 -24.57 -1.37 15.74
N GLN A 107 -23.62 -1.05 16.62
CA GLN A 107 -23.64 -1.47 18.02
C GLN A 107 -23.14 -0.34 18.93
N PRO A 108 -23.61 -0.23 20.17
CA PRO A 108 -23.07 0.73 21.12
C PRO A 108 -21.61 0.40 21.46
N PRO A 109 -20.76 1.41 21.77
CA PRO A 109 -19.41 1.16 22.23
C PRO A 109 -19.42 0.43 23.59
N SER A 110 -18.34 -0.30 23.89
CA SER A 110 -18.19 -1.04 25.14
C SER A 110 -18.00 -0.14 26.37
N ASP A 111 -17.53 1.08 26.16
CA ASP A 111 -17.31 2.10 27.19
C ASP A 111 -17.48 3.53 26.64
N TYR A 112 -17.34 4.54 27.51
CA TYR A 112 -17.52 5.97 27.16
C TYR A 112 -16.21 6.67 26.75
N ARG A 113 -15.11 5.93 26.47
CA ARG A 113 -13.86 6.56 26.07
C ARG A 113 -14.00 7.21 24.69
N THR A 114 -13.36 8.37 24.52
CA THR A 114 -13.34 9.11 23.26
C THR A 114 -11.92 9.46 22.90
N PHE A 115 -11.60 9.51 21.59
CA PHE A 115 -10.30 9.90 21.06
C PHE A 115 -9.12 9.22 21.77
N ASN A 116 -9.28 7.93 22.08
CA ASN A 116 -8.30 7.19 22.88
C ASN A 116 -7.25 6.54 21.98
N MET A 117 -6.01 6.46 22.45
CA MET A 117 -4.91 5.86 21.70
C MET A 117 -5.13 4.37 21.33
N ARG A 118 -5.97 3.64 22.07
CA ARG A 118 -6.32 2.24 21.77
C ARG A 118 -7.22 2.10 20.55
N ASP A 119 -7.88 3.18 20.16
CA ASP A 119 -8.84 3.20 19.06
C ASP A 119 -8.23 3.76 17.78
N ALA A 120 -6.97 3.38 17.55
CA ALA A 120 -6.20 3.73 16.37
C ALA A 120 -6.57 2.86 15.17
N ILE A 121 -6.50 3.48 13.97
CA ILE A 121 -6.54 2.86 12.65
C ILE A 121 -5.26 3.28 11.93
N ALA A 122 -4.54 2.34 11.33
CA ALA A 122 -3.31 2.59 10.60
C ALA A 122 -3.58 2.76 9.10
N ILE A 123 -3.16 3.90 8.54
CA ILE A 123 -3.24 4.21 7.11
C ILE A 123 -1.81 4.19 6.55
N PRO A 124 -1.42 3.21 5.72
CA PRO A 124 -0.11 3.14 5.10
C PRO A 124 0.10 4.27 4.08
N GLY A 125 1.37 4.58 3.79
CA GLY A 125 1.74 5.51 2.71
C GLY A 125 2.22 6.87 3.18
N LEU A 126 2.45 7.06 4.48
CA LEU A 126 3.12 8.24 5.00
C LEU A 126 4.64 8.02 5.03
N PHE A 127 5.41 8.95 4.48
CA PHE A 127 6.87 8.86 4.44
C PHE A 127 7.53 10.15 4.90
N PRO A 128 8.60 10.10 5.71
CA PRO A 128 9.53 11.22 5.84
C PRO A 128 10.14 11.57 4.46
N PHE A 129 10.43 12.83 4.21
CA PHE A 129 10.92 13.28 2.88
C PHE A 129 12.14 12.50 2.38
N GLY A 130 13.08 12.14 3.27
CA GLY A 130 14.25 11.33 2.91
C GLY A 130 13.95 9.87 2.56
N LEU A 131 12.74 9.38 2.84
CA LEU A 131 12.29 8.02 2.57
C LEU A 131 11.17 7.95 1.53
N ALA A 132 10.87 9.06 0.85
CA ALA A 132 9.80 9.12 -0.15
C ALA A 132 10.03 8.10 -1.27
N ILE A 133 8.98 7.34 -1.60
CA ILE A 133 9.04 6.24 -2.58
C ILE A 133 9.16 6.72 -4.03
N ASN A 134 8.89 8.00 -4.30
CA ASN A 134 9.01 8.62 -5.64
C ASN A 134 10.46 9.00 -6.01
N GLN A 135 11.43 8.75 -5.15
CA GLN A 135 12.84 8.99 -5.48
C GLN A 135 13.37 7.86 -6.38
N GLN A 136 14.06 8.23 -7.49
CA GLN A 136 14.70 7.26 -8.38
C GLN A 136 15.67 6.32 -7.64
N SER A 137 16.35 6.82 -6.61
CA SER A 137 17.25 6.01 -5.78
C SER A 137 16.59 4.87 -5.00
N LYS A 138 15.26 4.87 -4.93
CA LYS A 138 14.44 3.82 -4.29
C LYS A 138 13.87 2.82 -5.31
N ARG A 139 14.24 2.94 -6.58
CA ARG A 139 13.73 2.15 -7.70
C ARG A 139 14.86 1.50 -8.48
N THR A 140 14.62 0.28 -8.93
CA THR A 140 15.47 -0.42 -9.90
C THR A 140 15.07 -0.02 -11.32
N LEU A 141 13.77 0.12 -11.55
CA LEU A 141 13.21 0.58 -12.82
C LEU A 141 13.26 2.10 -12.92
N THR A 142 13.41 2.64 -14.14
CA THR A 142 13.35 4.09 -14.39
C THR A 142 12.00 4.63 -13.98
N HIS A 143 11.98 5.68 -13.14
CA HIS A 143 10.78 6.26 -12.57
C HIS A 143 10.62 7.73 -12.99
N SER A 144 9.38 8.15 -13.23
CA SER A 144 8.98 9.55 -13.41
C SER A 144 7.86 9.89 -12.43
N THR A 145 7.95 11.07 -11.83
CA THR A 145 6.90 11.59 -10.94
C THR A 145 5.65 12.02 -11.68
N ASP A 146 5.71 12.14 -13.01
CA ASP A 146 4.57 12.50 -13.86
C ASP A 146 3.72 11.28 -14.24
N ASP A 147 4.22 10.06 -14.00
CA ASP A 147 3.53 8.82 -14.30
C ASP A 147 2.63 8.40 -13.14
N VAL A 148 1.49 7.78 -13.45
CA VAL A 148 0.73 7.02 -12.45
C VAL A 148 1.28 5.60 -12.43
N VAL A 149 1.73 5.14 -11.26
CA VAL A 149 2.46 3.87 -11.12
C VAL A 149 1.84 3.01 -10.03
N VAL A 150 1.58 1.74 -10.36
CA VAL A 150 1.33 0.67 -9.40
C VAL A 150 2.54 -0.25 -9.44
N ALA A 151 3.31 -0.30 -8.36
CA ALA A 151 4.59 -1.01 -8.31
C ALA A 151 4.70 -1.89 -7.07
N HIS A 152 5.48 -2.96 -7.19
CA HIS A 152 5.79 -3.89 -6.11
C HIS A 152 7.29 -4.21 -6.08
N ASN A 153 7.81 -4.62 -4.91
CA ASN A 153 9.23 -4.93 -4.67
C ASN A 153 10.19 -3.79 -5.05
N LEU A 154 9.84 -2.56 -4.71
CA LEU A 154 10.61 -1.36 -5.03
C LEU A 154 12.08 -1.48 -4.62
N GLY A 155 12.99 -1.16 -5.55
CA GLY A 155 14.43 -1.16 -5.31
C GLY A 155 15.07 -2.55 -5.21
N THR A 156 14.35 -3.61 -5.59
CA THR A 156 14.90 -4.97 -5.65
C THR A 156 15.00 -5.47 -7.11
N PRO A 157 15.75 -6.54 -7.38
CA PRO A 157 15.80 -7.14 -8.72
C PRO A 157 14.44 -7.66 -9.22
N GLU A 158 13.51 -7.92 -8.31
CA GLU A 158 12.16 -8.41 -8.59
C GLU A 158 11.13 -7.26 -8.68
N GLU A 159 11.58 -6.02 -8.85
CA GLU A 159 10.68 -4.87 -9.03
C GLU A 159 9.82 -5.05 -10.28
N CYS A 160 8.51 -4.89 -10.12
CA CYS A 160 7.56 -4.92 -11.22
C CYS A 160 6.53 -3.79 -11.06
N GLU A 161 6.01 -3.31 -12.21
CA GLU A 161 5.10 -2.18 -12.20
C GLU A 161 4.16 -2.15 -13.41
N ILE A 162 3.01 -1.50 -13.21
CA ILE A 162 2.15 -1.00 -14.28
C ILE A 162 2.25 0.53 -14.25
N ARG A 163 2.58 1.14 -15.39
CA ARG A 163 2.81 2.56 -15.52
C ARG A 163 1.90 3.17 -16.57
N LEU A 164 1.20 4.25 -16.20
CA LEU A 164 0.40 5.06 -17.11
C LEU A 164 1.15 6.37 -17.35
N LYS A 165 1.60 6.59 -18.58
CA LYS A 165 2.37 7.79 -18.96
C LYS A 165 1.49 8.96 -19.37
N PRO A 166 1.92 10.21 -19.20
CA PRO A 166 1.20 11.40 -19.69
C PRO A 166 0.96 11.38 -21.20
N THR A 167 1.76 10.62 -21.95
CA THR A 167 1.62 10.43 -23.41
C THR A 167 0.47 9.50 -23.80
N GLY A 168 -0.26 8.91 -22.83
CA GLY A 168 -1.28 7.89 -23.07
C GLY A 168 -0.74 6.47 -23.24
N LYS A 169 0.58 6.27 -23.13
CA LYS A 169 1.19 4.94 -23.19
C LYS A 169 1.02 4.20 -21.86
N VAL A 170 0.66 2.93 -21.93
CA VAL A 170 0.66 1.98 -20.78
C VAL A 170 1.89 1.08 -20.92
N GLU A 171 2.68 0.97 -19.88
CA GLU A 171 3.82 0.06 -19.78
C GLU A 171 3.60 -0.94 -18.64
N ILE A 172 3.94 -2.21 -18.89
CA ILE A 172 3.96 -3.26 -17.88
C ILE A 172 5.39 -3.80 -17.85
N ASN A 173 6.08 -3.61 -16.74
CA ASN A 173 7.47 -4.01 -16.55
C ASN A 173 7.56 -5.05 -15.43
N GLY A 174 8.36 -6.08 -15.65
CA GLY A 174 8.60 -7.18 -14.70
C GLY A 174 9.43 -8.27 -15.36
N ASN A 175 9.88 -9.24 -14.59
CA ASN A 175 10.68 -10.36 -15.10
C ASN A 175 9.84 -11.30 -15.97
N GLN A 176 8.55 -11.42 -15.70
CA GLN A 176 7.61 -12.26 -16.46
C GLN A 176 6.20 -11.67 -16.34
N ILE A 177 5.41 -11.79 -17.41
CA ILE A 177 3.99 -11.45 -17.44
C ILE A 177 3.22 -12.71 -17.79
N ASP A 178 2.44 -13.22 -16.84
CA ASP A 178 1.57 -14.37 -17.02
C ASP A 178 0.12 -13.92 -17.25
N ILE A 179 -0.44 -14.30 -18.39
CA ILE A 179 -1.85 -14.06 -18.72
C ILE A 179 -2.54 -15.42 -18.83
N SER A 180 -3.30 -15.79 -17.81
CA SER A 180 -3.98 -17.09 -17.72
C SER A 180 -5.34 -17.15 -18.42
N SER A 181 -5.76 -16.05 -19.03
CA SER A 181 -7.02 -15.92 -19.76
C SER A 181 -6.79 -15.65 -21.25
N SER A 182 -7.84 -15.78 -22.08
CA SER A 182 -7.79 -15.36 -23.48
C SER A 182 -7.47 -13.87 -23.57
N THR A 183 -6.56 -13.50 -24.48
CA THR A 183 -6.18 -12.12 -24.76
C THR A 183 -6.68 -11.74 -26.15
N GLN A 184 -7.43 -10.67 -26.28
CA GLN A 184 -7.80 -10.05 -27.55
C GLN A 184 -6.99 -8.77 -27.76
N ILE A 185 -6.41 -8.61 -28.95
CA ILE A 185 -5.65 -7.41 -29.34
C ILE A 185 -6.32 -6.84 -30.57
N ASP A 186 -7.01 -5.69 -30.42
CA ASP A 186 -7.67 -4.96 -31.50
C ASP A 186 -6.68 -4.00 -32.21
N GLY A 187 -5.53 -4.51 -32.59
CA GLY A 187 -4.45 -3.72 -33.19
C GLY A 187 -3.31 -4.64 -33.61
N ASN A 188 -2.17 -4.06 -33.90
CA ASN A 188 -0.99 -4.80 -34.26
C ASN A 188 -0.27 -5.34 -33.02
N LEU A 189 0.04 -6.63 -33.02
CA LEU A 189 1.00 -7.23 -32.08
C LEU A 189 2.40 -7.12 -32.66
N ILE A 190 3.28 -6.35 -32.00
CA ILE A 190 4.71 -6.29 -32.33
C ILE A 190 5.47 -7.08 -31.28
N ASN A 191 6.05 -8.21 -31.70
CA ASN A 191 6.91 -9.02 -30.86
C ASN A 191 8.37 -8.87 -31.34
N THR A 192 9.28 -8.48 -30.44
CA THR A 192 10.72 -8.30 -30.75
C THR A 192 11.55 -9.52 -30.34
N GLY A 193 10.94 -10.49 -29.66
CA GLY A 193 11.57 -11.74 -29.24
C GLY A 193 11.03 -12.95 -29.99
N SER A 194 11.19 -14.14 -29.41
CA SER A 194 10.63 -15.36 -29.93
C SER A 194 9.15 -15.51 -29.58
N VAL A 195 8.35 -16.05 -30.45
CA VAL A 195 6.97 -16.49 -30.21
C VAL A 195 6.94 -18.01 -30.15
N THR A 196 6.49 -18.57 -29.01
CA THR A 196 6.27 -20.01 -28.87
C THR A 196 4.78 -20.24 -28.66
N VAL A 197 4.19 -21.09 -29.52
CA VAL A 197 2.78 -21.48 -29.41
C VAL A 197 2.73 -22.91 -28.87
N GLY A 198 2.17 -23.10 -27.67
CA GLY A 198 2.26 -24.37 -26.95
C GLY A 198 1.55 -25.58 -27.59
N VAL A 199 0.61 -25.39 -28.51
CA VAL A 199 -0.16 -26.45 -29.17
C VAL A 199 -0.45 -26.06 -30.62
N GLY A 200 0.57 -25.97 -31.45
CA GLY A 200 0.42 -25.71 -32.87
C GLY A 200 0.81 -26.91 -33.71
N ALA A 201 0.30 -27.04 -34.94
CA ALA A 201 0.76 -28.04 -35.86
C ALA A 201 2.22 -27.77 -36.25
N THR A 202 3.06 -28.81 -36.22
CA THR A 202 4.45 -28.76 -36.71
C THR A 202 4.58 -29.65 -37.94
N GLY A 203 5.19 -29.11 -38.98
CA GLY A 203 5.40 -29.85 -40.22
C GLY A 203 5.84 -28.97 -41.38
N SER A 204 5.94 -29.55 -42.56
CA SER A 204 6.22 -28.76 -43.77
C SER A 204 5.28 -29.18 -44.91
N PHE A 205 4.98 -28.26 -45.79
CA PHE A 205 4.25 -28.51 -47.03
C PHE A 205 4.89 -27.74 -48.18
N THR A 206 4.69 -28.25 -49.42
CA THR A 206 5.19 -27.59 -50.62
C THR A 206 4.06 -26.82 -51.29
N THR A 207 4.32 -25.56 -51.64
CA THR A 207 3.38 -24.75 -52.42
C THR A 207 3.31 -25.22 -53.87
N PRO A 208 2.28 -24.84 -54.64
CA PRO A 208 2.21 -25.14 -56.06
C PRO A 208 3.38 -24.60 -56.90
N LEU A 209 4.10 -23.59 -56.36
CA LEU A 209 5.30 -23.02 -56.98
C LEU A 209 6.61 -23.70 -56.56
N GLY A 210 6.53 -24.81 -55.81
CA GLY A 210 7.68 -25.59 -55.38
C GLY A 210 8.38 -25.07 -54.10
N GLN A 211 7.88 -24.03 -53.47
CA GLN A 211 8.45 -23.54 -52.21
C GLN A 211 8.09 -24.48 -51.04
N ILE A 212 9.03 -24.72 -50.16
CA ILE A 212 8.79 -25.47 -48.93
C ILE A 212 8.49 -24.50 -47.81
N VAL A 213 7.31 -24.61 -47.22
CA VAL A 213 6.88 -23.86 -46.05
C VAL A 213 7.03 -24.72 -44.81
N THR A 214 7.83 -24.27 -43.85
CA THR A 214 8.01 -24.95 -42.57
C THR A 214 7.17 -24.23 -41.50
N VAL A 215 6.35 -25.01 -40.81
CA VAL A 215 5.53 -24.58 -39.70
C VAL A 215 6.06 -25.25 -38.43
N THR A 216 6.30 -24.48 -37.39
CA THR A 216 6.66 -24.97 -36.06
C THR A 216 5.67 -24.39 -35.06
N ASP A 217 4.98 -25.27 -34.33
CA ASP A 217 3.99 -24.89 -33.32
C ASP A 217 2.94 -23.87 -33.83
N GLY A 218 2.47 -24.09 -35.08
CA GLY A 218 1.46 -23.25 -35.73
C GLY A 218 1.99 -21.95 -36.36
N ILE A 219 3.28 -21.67 -36.27
CA ILE A 219 3.92 -20.48 -36.83
C ILE A 219 4.74 -20.85 -38.05
N ILE A 220 4.59 -20.13 -39.15
CA ILE A 220 5.47 -20.26 -40.31
C ILE A 220 6.85 -19.72 -39.95
N THR A 221 7.84 -20.59 -39.86
CA THR A 221 9.21 -20.23 -39.45
C THR A 221 10.18 -20.11 -40.62
N ASN A 222 9.85 -20.71 -41.79
CA ASN A 222 10.70 -20.65 -42.95
C ASN A 222 9.89 -20.86 -44.25
N ILE A 223 10.33 -20.23 -45.34
CA ILE A 223 9.85 -20.42 -46.70
C ILE A 223 11.08 -20.44 -47.62
N ILE A 224 11.37 -21.56 -48.29
CA ILE A 224 12.51 -21.74 -49.18
C ILE A 224 12.08 -22.33 -50.55
#